data_a5762ef7581157aaab79db04beab4bba
#
_entry.id   a5762ef7581157aaab79db04beab4bba
#
_cell.length_a   1.000
_cell.length_b   1.000
_cell.length_c   1.000
_cell.angle_alpha   90.00
_cell.angle_beta   90.00
_cell.angle_gamma   90.00
#
_symmetry.space_group_name_H-M   'P 1'
#
loop_
_entity.id
_entity.type
_entity.pdbx_description
1 polymer ?
#
loop_
_entity_poly.entity_id
_entity_poly.type
_entity_poly.pdbx_seq_one_letter_code
_entity_poly.pdbx_strand_id
1 'polypeptide(L)'
;RQMCIRDRWMGVPVIVGHKSPNERFAGAVDTLTIEALMQDGKALQSGTSHFLGQNFAKAFDVQYINKEGKLEYVWATSWGVSTRLMGALIMAHSDNNGLVLPPKLAPIQVVLIPIYKGEEQMRQIVERLRTIAEELKSKGLSVKIDDRDNVRSGFKFAEYELKGVPVRLALGPRDLENGTIELVRRDTLEKETVPQEGLTDRVAALMDEIQQNIFRKALDYRNSMITKVDTWDEFVDVLENNGGFISVSYTHLTL
;
A
#
# COMPACT_ATOMS: atom_id res chain seq x y z
N ARG A 1 -14.47 1.69 -7.54
CA ARG A 1 -13.50 0.56 -7.59
C ARG A 1 -12.05 1.03 -7.41
N GLN A 2 -11.60 2.11 -8.03
CA GLN A 2 -10.21 2.62 -7.87
C GLN A 2 -9.89 3.02 -6.42
N MET A 3 -10.80 3.67 -5.69
CA MET A 3 -10.63 3.98 -4.27
C MET A 3 -10.47 2.71 -3.43
N CYS A 4 -11.30 1.69 -3.66
CA CYS A 4 -11.22 0.44 -2.92
C CYS A 4 -9.87 -0.27 -3.03
N ILE A 5 -9.22 -0.23 -4.20
CA ILE A 5 -7.90 -0.83 -4.40
C ILE A 5 -6.86 -0.12 -3.54
N ARG A 6 -6.90 1.21 -3.45
CA ARG A 6 -5.91 1.97 -2.67
C ARG A 6 -6.13 1.88 -1.19
N ASP A 7 -7.35 2.15 -0.73
CA ASP A 7 -7.66 2.12 0.69
C ASP A 7 -7.52 0.70 1.26
N ARG A 8 -8.05 -0.30 0.53
CA ARG A 8 -8.13 -1.67 1.04
C ARG A 8 -6.90 -2.53 0.75
N TRP A 9 -6.18 -2.28 -0.35
CA TRP A 9 -5.02 -3.08 -0.76
C TRP A 9 -3.71 -2.36 -0.51
N MET A 10 -3.59 -1.12 -0.99
CA MET A 10 -2.36 -0.34 -0.83
C MET A 10 -2.24 0.32 0.53
N GLY A 11 -3.32 0.43 1.31
CA GLY A 11 -3.31 1.15 2.58
C GLY A 11 -3.04 2.65 2.43
N VAL A 12 -3.36 3.25 1.27
CA VAL A 12 -3.10 4.65 0.97
C VAL A 12 -4.42 5.43 0.92
N PRO A 13 -4.71 6.28 1.91
CA PRO A 13 -5.91 7.11 1.93
C PRO A 13 -5.81 8.21 0.88
N VAL A 14 -6.91 8.47 0.17
CA VAL A 14 -6.96 9.45 -0.92
C VAL A 14 -8.02 10.52 -0.69
N ILE A 15 -7.80 11.69 -1.30
CA ILE A 15 -8.81 12.73 -1.47
C ILE A 15 -9.33 12.64 -2.90
N VAL A 16 -10.65 12.73 -3.05
CA VAL A 16 -11.31 12.71 -4.37
C VAL A 16 -11.83 14.11 -4.67
N GLY A 17 -11.60 14.57 -5.87
CA GLY A 17 -12.09 15.88 -6.30
C GLY A 17 -12.23 15.99 -7.82
N HIS A 18 -12.90 17.05 -8.24
CA HIS A 18 -12.92 17.47 -9.64
C HIS A 18 -11.72 18.38 -9.91
N LYS A 19 -11.07 18.16 -11.03
CA LYS A 19 -10.03 19.09 -11.50
C LYS A 19 -10.66 20.40 -11.98
N SER A 20 -9.99 21.49 -11.67
CA SER A 20 -10.33 22.80 -12.25
C SER A 20 -10.22 22.74 -13.79
N PRO A 21 -10.92 23.60 -14.53
CA PRO A 21 -10.89 23.57 -16.00
C PRO A 21 -9.48 23.61 -16.60
N ASN A 22 -8.56 24.35 -15.97
CA ASN A 22 -7.18 24.50 -16.43
C ASN A 22 -6.32 23.24 -16.20
N GLU A 23 -6.71 22.39 -15.25
CA GLU A 23 -5.99 21.18 -14.88
C GLU A 23 -6.58 19.91 -15.53
N ARG A 24 -7.67 20.05 -16.27
CA ARG A 24 -8.31 18.92 -16.95
C ARG A 24 -7.46 18.41 -18.10
N PHE A 25 -7.59 17.12 -18.38
CA PHE A 25 -7.04 16.55 -19.62
C PHE A 25 -7.65 17.24 -20.85
N ALA A 26 -6.81 17.63 -21.80
CA ALA A 26 -7.26 18.32 -23.01
C ALA A 26 -8.32 17.50 -23.75
N GLY A 27 -9.47 18.10 -24.00
CA GLY A 27 -10.63 17.44 -24.61
C GLY A 27 -11.59 16.76 -23.63
N ALA A 28 -11.28 16.68 -22.35
CA ALA A 28 -12.22 16.20 -21.33
C ALA A 28 -13.25 17.28 -20.98
N VAL A 29 -14.50 16.89 -20.88
CA VAL A 29 -15.58 17.73 -20.36
C VAL A 29 -15.45 17.88 -18.84
N ASP A 30 -15.11 16.77 -18.17
CA ASP A 30 -14.87 16.75 -16.73
C ASP A 30 -13.81 15.72 -16.37
N THR A 31 -13.12 15.94 -15.23
CA THR A 31 -12.08 15.04 -14.74
C THR A 31 -12.18 14.89 -13.24
N LEU A 32 -12.46 13.69 -12.78
CA LEU A 32 -12.27 13.28 -11.38
C LEU A 32 -10.82 12.83 -11.18
N THR A 33 -10.22 13.30 -10.10
CA THR A 33 -8.89 12.89 -9.67
C THR A 33 -8.93 12.29 -8.27
N ILE A 34 -7.95 11.47 -7.96
CA ILE A 34 -7.68 10.95 -6.62
C ILE A 34 -6.23 11.25 -6.30
N GLU A 35 -6.05 11.98 -5.19
CA GLU A 35 -4.76 12.48 -4.73
C GLU A 35 -4.40 11.83 -3.40
N ALA A 36 -3.17 11.35 -3.27
CA ALA A 36 -2.61 10.79 -2.05
C ALA A 36 -1.51 11.69 -1.50
N LEU A 37 -1.31 11.71 -0.19
CA LEU A 37 -0.22 12.43 0.44
C LEU A 37 0.96 11.49 0.67
N MET A 38 2.16 11.93 0.27
CA MET A 38 3.41 11.23 0.51
C MET A 38 4.06 11.71 1.82
N GLN A 39 5.00 10.95 2.37
CA GLN A 39 5.64 11.26 3.65
C GLN A 39 6.41 12.59 3.65
N ASP A 40 6.78 13.10 2.48
CA ASP A 40 7.42 14.40 2.30
C ASP A 40 6.43 15.59 2.27
N GLY A 41 5.15 15.35 2.57
CA GLY A 41 4.10 16.37 2.57
C GLY A 41 3.62 16.76 1.17
N LYS A 42 4.04 16.08 0.11
CA LYS A 42 3.61 16.38 -1.25
C LYS A 42 2.46 15.47 -1.69
N ALA A 43 1.50 16.06 -2.39
CA ALA A 43 0.41 15.32 -3.01
C ALA A 43 0.89 14.61 -4.28
N LEU A 44 0.43 13.37 -4.45
CA LEU A 44 0.66 12.57 -5.65
C LEU A 44 -0.66 12.19 -6.28
N GLN A 45 -0.86 12.61 -7.54
CA GLN A 45 -1.99 12.13 -8.34
C GLN A 45 -1.90 10.62 -8.54
N SER A 46 -2.84 9.94 -7.95
CA SER A 46 -2.86 8.48 -7.91
C SER A 46 -3.80 7.85 -8.94
N GLY A 47 -4.57 8.63 -9.66
CA GLY A 47 -5.40 8.19 -10.78
C GLY A 47 -6.43 9.21 -11.15
N THR A 48 -6.95 9.08 -12.38
CA THR A 48 -7.96 9.96 -12.95
C THR A 48 -9.06 9.19 -13.62
N SER A 49 -10.22 9.82 -13.71
CA SER A 49 -11.34 9.38 -14.53
C SER A 49 -11.84 10.59 -15.32
N HIS A 50 -11.74 10.51 -16.64
CA HIS A 50 -12.12 11.58 -17.55
C HIS A 50 -13.48 11.27 -18.18
N PHE A 51 -14.39 12.21 -18.13
CA PHE A 51 -15.56 12.22 -18.98
C PHE A 51 -15.23 13.02 -20.24
N LEU A 52 -15.08 12.32 -21.35
CA LEU A 52 -14.67 12.90 -22.64
C LEU A 52 -15.86 13.45 -23.43
N GLY A 53 -17.09 13.13 -23.01
CA GLY A 53 -18.28 13.48 -23.77
C GLY A 53 -18.21 12.89 -25.18
N GLN A 54 -18.46 13.71 -26.18
CA GLN A 54 -18.36 13.35 -27.61
C GLN A 54 -17.17 14.04 -28.32
N ASN A 55 -16.30 14.73 -27.61
CA ASN A 55 -15.25 15.54 -28.21
C ASN A 55 -14.31 14.73 -29.10
N PHE A 56 -13.79 13.61 -28.57
CA PHE A 56 -12.95 12.71 -29.36
C PHE A 56 -13.73 11.95 -30.45
N ALA A 57 -14.96 11.57 -30.14
CA ALA A 57 -15.82 10.90 -31.12
C ALA A 57 -16.06 11.77 -32.36
N LYS A 58 -16.29 13.07 -32.17
CA LYS A 58 -16.42 14.03 -33.26
C LYS A 58 -15.11 14.26 -34.02
N ALA A 59 -13.99 14.34 -33.29
CA ALA A 59 -12.67 14.55 -33.91
C ALA A 59 -12.20 13.36 -34.74
N PHE A 60 -12.56 12.14 -34.35
CA PHE A 60 -12.19 10.88 -35.04
C PHE A 60 -13.31 10.25 -35.83
N ASP A 61 -14.46 10.93 -35.95
CA ASP A 61 -15.68 10.47 -36.67
C ASP A 61 -16.16 9.08 -36.19
N VAL A 62 -16.17 8.85 -34.88
CA VAL A 62 -16.62 7.59 -34.29
C VAL A 62 -18.12 7.66 -34.00
N GLN A 63 -18.91 6.97 -34.83
CA GLN A 63 -20.36 6.99 -34.77
C GLN A 63 -20.94 5.58 -34.59
N TYR A 64 -22.18 5.50 -34.15
CA TYR A 64 -22.97 4.28 -34.05
C TYR A 64 -24.39 4.53 -34.58
N ILE A 65 -25.06 3.47 -34.99
CA ILE A 65 -26.48 3.54 -35.38
C ILE A 65 -27.32 3.35 -34.12
N ASN A 66 -28.10 4.35 -33.76
CA ASN A 66 -29.01 4.30 -32.63
C ASN A 66 -30.24 3.40 -32.89
N LYS A 67 -31.10 3.24 -31.86
CA LYS A 67 -32.30 2.39 -31.96
C LYS A 67 -33.32 2.89 -33.03
N GLU A 68 -33.21 4.14 -33.44
CA GLU A 68 -34.07 4.77 -34.47
C GLU A 68 -33.45 4.72 -35.87
N GLY A 69 -32.31 4.04 -36.02
CA GLY A 69 -31.62 3.90 -37.32
C GLY A 69 -30.80 5.13 -37.71
N LYS A 70 -30.56 6.09 -36.80
CA LYS A 70 -29.78 7.31 -37.06
C LYS A 70 -28.33 7.17 -36.57
N LEU A 71 -27.41 7.79 -37.31
CA LEU A 71 -26.02 7.91 -36.90
C LEU A 71 -25.88 8.94 -35.75
N GLU A 72 -25.22 8.55 -34.66
CA GLU A 72 -24.90 9.39 -33.53
C GLU A 72 -23.46 9.20 -33.10
N TYR A 73 -22.81 10.27 -32.62
CA TYR A 73 -21.47 10.18 -32.01
C TYR A 73 -21.51 9.46 -30.69
N VAL A 74 -20.52 8.59 -30.45
CA VAL A 74 -20.41 7.87 -29.19
C VAL A 74 -20.01 8.80 -28.03
N TRP A 75 -20.51 8.49 -26.84
CA TRP A 75 -20.05 9.07 -25.60
C TRP A 75 -18.89 8.24 -25.06
N ALA A 76 -17.84 8.90 -24.57
CA ALA A 76 -16.65 8.22 -24.14
C ALA A 76 -16.21 8.66 -22.73
N THR A 77 -15.66 7.71 -21.99
CA THR A 77 -14.94 7.92 -20.75
C THR A 77 -13.56 7.28 -20.84
N SER A 78 -12.59 7.85 -20.15
CA SER A 78 -11.24 7.28 -20.03
C SER A 78 -10.81 7.32 -18.59
N TRP A 79 -10.29 6.21 -18.09
CA TRP A 79 -9.77 6.13 -16.73
C TRP A 79 -8.62 5.15 -16.69
N GLY A 80 -7.66 5.41 -15.82
CA GLY A 80 -6.46 4.59 -15.76
C GLY A 80 -5.66 4.79 -14.50
N VAL A 81 -4.77 3.84 -14.28
CA VAL A 81 -3.71 3.86 -13.30
C VAL A 81 -2.40 3.47 -13.98
N SER A 82 -1.28 3.93 -13.44
CA SER A 82 0.04 3.63 -13.99
C SER A 82 0.96 3.03 -12.93
N THR A 83 2.15 2.62 -13.34
CA THR A 83 3.24 2.15 -12.45
C THR A 83 3.66 3.21 -11.41
N ARG A 84 3.23 4.47 -11.54
CA ARG A 84 3.37 5.50 -10.49
C ARG A 84 2.86 5.02 -9.13
N LEU A 85 1.86 4.13 -9.09
CA LEU A 85 1.34 3.57 -7.85
C LEU A 85 2.38 2.75 -7.07
N MET A 86 3.37 2.17 -7.74
CA MET A 86 4.48 1.49 -7.05
C MET A 86 5.34 2.50 -6.29
N GLY A 87 5.66 3.63 -6.92
CA GLY A 87 6.33 4.75 -6.25
C GLY A 87 5.51 5.32 -5.11
N ALA A 88 4.19 5.49 -5.31
CA ALA A 88 3.27 5.94 -4.26
C ALA A 88 3.30 5.04 -3.03
N LEU A 89 3.27 3.71 -3.22
CA LEU A 89 3.35 2.73 -2.14
C LEU A 89 4.64 2.88 -1.32
N ILE A 90 5.77 3.01 -2.01
CA ILE A 90 7.08 3.19 -1.38
C ILE A 90 7.12 4.50 -0.61
N MET A 91 6.76 5.61 -1.25
CA MET A 91 6.80 6.95 -0.65
C MET A 91 5.79 7.14 0.49
N ALA A 92 4.71 6.36 0.53
CA ALA A 92 3.70 6.46 1.58
C ALA A 92 4.04 5.65 2.84
N HIS A 93 4.73 4.51 2.71
CA HIS A 93 4.84 3.56 3.81
C HIS A 93 6.25 3.17 4.19
N SER A 94 7.22 3.23 3.27
CA SER A 94 8.58 2.74 3.52
C SER A 94 9.33 3.62 4.52
N ASP A 95 10.31 3.03 5.18
CA ASP A 95 11.17 3.69 6.16
C ASP A 95 12.65 3.53 5.79
N ASN A 96 13.55 3.95 6.69
CA ASN A 96 14.99 3.87 6.47
C ASN A 96 15.53 2.43 6.43
N ASN A 97 14.76 1.45 6.89
CA ASN A 97 15.13 0.03 6.87
C ASN A 97 14.68 -0.67 5.59
N GLY A 98 13.84 -0.04 4.78
CA GLY A 98 13.39 -0.57 3.50
C GLY A 98 11.88 -0.47 3.27
N LEU A 99 11.35 -1.38 2.47
CA LEU A 99 9.93 -1.40 2.15
C LEU A 99 9.08 -1.77 3.37
N VAL A 100 7.89 -1.17 3.47
CA VAL A 100 6.80 -1.60 4.36
C VAL A 100 5.61 -1.95 3.48
N LEU A 101 5.41 -3.23 3.23
CA LEU A 101 4.36 -3.67 2.31
C LEU A 101 3.08 -4.02 3.07
N PRO A 102 1.92 -3.49 2.63
CA PRO A 102 0.64 -3.97 3.09
C PRO A 102 0.50 -5.47 2.81
N PRO A 103 0.07 -6.29 3.77
CA PRO A 103 -0.04 -7.75 3.61
C PRO A 103 -0.80 -8.19 2.35
N LYS A 104 -1.84 -7.46 1.95
CA LYS A 104 -2.62 -7.78 0.74
C LYS A 104 -1.86 -7.60 -0.58
N LEU A 105 -0.72 -6.91 -0.57
CA LEU A 105 0.14 -6.69 -1.74
C LEU A 105 1.49 -7.40 -1.63
N ALA A 106 1.85 -7.88 -0.44
CA ALA A 106 3.13 -8.51 -0.21
C ALA A 106 3.25 -9.85 -0.96
N PRO A 107 4.24 -10.03 -1.85
CA PRO A 107 4.46 -11.30 -2.55
C PRO A 107 4.81 -12.44 -1.58
N ILE A 108 5.51 -12.10 -0.50
CA ILE A 108 5.81 -12.96 0.64
C ILE A 108 5.21 -12.28 1.86
N GLN A 109 4.21 -12.93 2.47
CA GLN A 109 3.55 -12.39 3.66
C GLN A 109 4.25 -12.81 4.94
N VAL A 110 4.76 -14.03 4.96
CA VAL A 110 5.50 -14.59 6.10
C VAL A 110 6.81 -15.20 5.63
N VAL A 111 7.91 -14.85 6.28
CA VAL A 111 9.18 -15.52 6.11
C VAL A 111 9.53 -16.32 7.38
N LEU A 112 9.92 -17.56 7.19
CA LEU A 112 10.36 -18.47 8.26
C LEU A 112 11.88 -18.64 8.17
N ILE A 113 12.60 -18.35 9.26
CA ILE A 113 14.06 -18.37 9.28
C ILE A 113 14.54 -19.31 10.40
N PRO A 114 15.20 -20.42 10.06
CA PRO A 114 15.81 -21.32 11.03
C PRO A 114 17.07 -20.68 11.63
N ILE A 115 17.25 -20.82 12.94
CA ILE A 115 18.46 -20.44 13.67
C ILE A 115 19.04 -21.73 14.28
N TYR A 116 20.24 -22.13 13.86
CA TYR A 116 20.84 -23.41 14.27
C TYR A 116 22.35 -23.33 14.34
N LYS A 117 22.93 -24.32 15.05
CA LYS A 117 24.36 -24.59 15.12
C LYS A 117 24.60 -26.07 14.76
N GLY A 118 24.84 -26.37 13.48
CA GLY A 118 25.09 -27.73 13.02
C GLY A 118 23.89 -28.41 12.35
N GLU A 119 24.16 -29.47 11.61
CA GLU A 119 23.21 -30.11 10.68
C GLU A 119 22.01 -30.76 11.38
N GLU A 120 22.24 -31.40 12.54
CA GLU A 120 21.16 -32.11 13.24
C GLU A 120 20.08 -31.15 13.74
N GLN A 121 20.48 -30.00 14.36
CA GLN A 121 19.53 -28.96 14.76
C GLN A 121 18.83 -28.36 13.56
N MET A 122 19.54 -28.17 12.45
CA MET A 122 18.96 -27.66 11.21
C MET A 122 17.81 -28.56 10.74
N ARG A 123 18.00 -29.87 10.71
CA ARG A 123 16.97 -30.82 10.24
C ARG A 123 15.70 -30.71 11.08
N GLN A 124 15.83 -30.77 12.41
CA GLN A 124 14.68 -30.72 13.32
C GLN A 124 13.92 -29.37 13.20
N ILE A 125 14.65 -28.26 13.16
CA ILE A 125 14.07 -26.91 13.08
C ILE A 125 13.38 -26.72 11.72
N VAL A 126 14.04 -27.11 10.61
CA VAL A 126 13.46 -26.97 9.27
C VAL A 126 12.23 -27.85 9.10
N GLU A 127 12.21 -29.06 9.64
CA GLU A 127 11.04 -29.94 9.63
C GLU A 127 9.84 -29.28 10.35
N ARG A 128 10.09 -28.72 11.54
CA ARG A 128 9.04 -27.99 12.26
C ARG A 128 8.56 -26.75 11.49
N LEU A 129 9.49 -25.98 10.90
CA LEU A 129 9.14 -24.82 10.08
C LEU A 129 8.34 -25.19 8.83
N ARG A 130 8.59 -26.36 8.22
CA ARG A 130 7.78 -26.87 7.11
C ARG A 130 6.34 -27.15 7.55
N THR A 131 6.14 -27.78 8.71
CA THR A 131 4.79 -27.97 9.27
C THR A 131 4.06 -26.63 9.46
N ILE A 132 4.72 -25.66 10.10
CA ILE A 132 4.15 -24.31 10.29
C ILE A 132 3.86 -23.64 8.94
N ALA A 133 4.76 -23.78 7.96
CA ALA A 133 4.54 -23.21 6.63
C ALA A 133 3.31 -23.80 5.93
N GLU A 134 3.09 -25.12 6.01
CA GLU A 134 1.92 -25.76 5.41
C GLU A 134 0.62 -25.32 6.11
N GLU A 135 0.63 -25.22 7.43
CA GLU A 135 -0.50 -24.68 8.19
C GLU A 135 -0.84 -23.23 7.76
N LEU A 136 0.15 -22.34 7.66
CA LEU A 136 -0.03 -20.96 7.21
C LEU A 136 -0.53 -20.88 5.76
N LYS A 137 0.02 -21.71 4.86
CA LYS A 137 -0.45 -21.81 3.47
C LYS A 137 -1.90 -22.29 3.38
N SER A 138 -2.32 -23.21 4.25
CA SER A 138 -3.71 -23.67 4.32
C SER A 138 -4.71 -22.54 4.66
N LYS A 139 -4.23 -21.48 5.34
CA LYS A 139 -4.98 -20.25 5.59
C LYS A 139 -4.92 -19.24 4.42
N GLY A 140 -4.27 -19.60 3.31
CA GLY A 140 -4.14 -18.76 2.13
C GLY A 140 -2.99 -17.74 2.18
N LEU A 141 -2.05 -17.90 3.13
CA LEU A 141 -0.90 -17.00 3.25
C LEU A 141 0.25 -17.44 2.33
N SER A 142 0.95 -16.46 1.75
CA SER A 142 2.18 -16.71 1.00
C SER A 142 3.36 -16.78 1.96
N VAL A 143 3.98 -17.96 2.02
CA VAL A 143 5.02 -18.28 3.00
C VAL A 143 6.30 -18.69 2.31
N LYS A 144 7.44 -18.17 2.78
CA LYS A 144 8.77 -18.57 2.35
C LYS A 144 9.57 -19.07 3.54
N ILE A 145 10.23 -20.22 3.39
CA ILE A 145 11.29 -20.69 4.31
C ILE A 145 12.63 -20.27 3.70
N ASP A 146 13.47 -19.62 4.49
CA ASP A 146 14.84 -19.32 4.09
C ASP A 146 15.83 -20.22 4.86
N ASP A 147 16.06 -21.38 4.32
CA ASP A 147 16.96 -22.41 4.83
C ASP A 147 18.39 -22.35 4.26
N ARG A 148 18.76 -21.25 3.57
CA ARG A 148 20.12 -21.05 3.07
C ARG A 148 21.14 -21.19 4.21
N ASP A 149 22.12 -22.04 4.05
CA ASP A 149 23.18 -22.34 5.04
C ASP A 149 24.40 -21.43 4.92
N ASN A 150 24.61 -20.86 3.74
CA ASN A 150 25.75 -19.99 3.41
C ASN A 150 25.54 -18.53 3.85
N VAL A 151 24.41 -18.19 4.50
CA VAL A 151 24.04 -16.84 4.89
C VAL A 151 23.67 -16.80 6.36
N ARG A 152 24.28 -15.87 7.11
CA ARG A 152 23.98 -15.67 8.55
C ARG A 152 22.54 -15.18 8.76
N SER A 153 21.92 -15.60 9.86
CA SER A 153 20.54 -15.21 10.21
C SER A 153 20.32 -13.68 10.25
N GLY A 154 21.27 -12.92 10.78
CA GLY A 154 21.19 -11.45 10.79
C GLY A 154 21.11 -10.81 9.40
N PHE A 155 21.82 -11.37 8.41
CA PHE A 155 21.71 -10.92 7.03
C PHE A 155 20.33 -11.23 6.45
N LYS A 156 19.81 -12.45 6.70
CA LYS A 156 18.46 -12.83 6.28
C LYS A 156 17.40 -11.89 6.88
N PHE A 157 17.55 -11.54 8.15
CA PHE A 157 16.64 -10.59 8.81
C PHE A 157 16.62 -9.25 8.09
N ALA A 158 17.78 -8.65 7.87
CA ALA A 158 17.93 -7.38 7.16
C ALA A 158 17.41 -7.46 5.71
N GLU A 159 17.67 -8.57 5.00
CA GLU A 159 17.19 -8.78 3.63
C GLU A 159 15.65 -8.79 3.55
N TYR A 160 14.97 -9.48 4.45
CA TYR A 160 13.50 -9.54 4.44
C TYR A 160 12.85 -8.28 5.01
N GLU A 161 13.54 -7.58 5.90
CA GLU A 161 13.14 -6.26 6.36
C GLU A 161 13.22 -5.24 5.22
N LEU A 162 14.33 -5.24 4.46
CA LEU A 162 14.50 -4.41 3.26
C LEU A 162 13.42 -4.70 2.21
N LYS A 163 13.06 -5.97 2.02
CA LYS A 163 12.01 -6.40 1.09
C LYS A 163 10.58 -6.11 1.59
N GLY A 164 10.43 -5.65 2.82
CA GLY A 164 9.13 -5.28 3.38
C GLY A 164 8.21 -6.48 3.68
N VAL A 165 8.76 -7.64 4.00
CA VAL A 165 7.95 -8.82 4.34
C VAL A 165 7.18 -8.54 5.64
N PRO A 166 5.84 -8.62 5.66
CA PRO A 166 5.01 -8.19 6.78
C PRO A 166 5.32 -8.87 8.11
N VAL A 167 5.57 -10.18 8.08
CA VAL A 167 5.87 -10.97 9.29
C VAL A 167 7.10 -11.85 9.08
N ARG A 168 8.03 -11.77 10.02
CA ARG A 168 9.17 -12.66 10.12
C ARG A 168 9.00 -13.56 11.34
N LEU A 169 9.12 -14.86 11.13
CA LEU A 169 9.16 -15.87 12.19
C LEU A 169 10.56 -16.48 12.24
N ALA A 170 11.18 -16.53 13.41
CA ALA A 170 12.47 -17.16 13.60
C ALA A 170 12.38 -18.25 14.67
N LEU A 171 12.90 -19.44 14.35
CA LEU A 171 12.86 -20.59 15.25
C LEU A 171 14.29 -21.04 15.56
N GLY A 172 14.64 -21.01 16.85
CA GLY A 172 15.89 -21.51 17.38
C GLY A 172 15.73 -22.79 18.20
N PRO A 173 16.84 -23.44 18.64
CA PRO A 173 16.77 -24.65 19.44
C PRO A 173 16.00 -24.44 20.75
N ARG A 174 16.25 -23.34 21.44
CA ARG A 174 15.54 -23.02 22.70
C ARG A 174 14.06 -22.79 22.50
N ASP A 175 13.70 -22.15 21.40
CA ASP A 175 12.30 -21.91 21.06
C ASP A 175 11.60 -23.23 20.71
N LEU A 176 12.29 -24.14 20.03
CA LEU A 176 11.78 -25.47 19.70
C LEU A 176 11.51 -26.29 20.98
N GLU A 177 12.44 -26.26 21.94
CA GLU A 177 12.30 -26.95 23.23
C GLU A 177 11.15 -26.38 24.07
N ASN A 178 10.97 -25.06 24.06
CA ASN A 178 9.94 -24.37 24.82
C ASN A 178 8.58 -24.30 24.10
N GLY A 179 8.47 -24.81 22.88
CA GLY A 179 7.26 -24.70 22.08
C GLY A 179 6.89 -23.26 21.70
N THR A 180 7.88 -22.37 21.61
CA THR A 180 7.72 -20.95 21.26
C THR A 180 8.34 -20.62 19.91
N ILE A 181 8.13 -19.42 19.41
CA ILE A 181 8.74 -18.89 18.19
C ILE A 181 8.86 -17.37 18.31
N GLU A 182 9.96 -16.80 17.78
CA GLU A 182 10.10 -15.35 17.66
C GLU A 182 9.27 -14.84 16.50
N LEU A 183 8.43 -13.84 16.74
CA LEU A 183 7.62 -13.13 15.75
C LEU A 183 8.03 -11.66 15.72
N VAL A 184 8.27 -11.14 14.52
CA VAL A 184 8.53 -9.71 14.30
C VAL A 184 7.61 -9.20 13.21
N ARG A 185 6.94 -8.09 13.48
CA ARG A 185 6.11 -7.38 12.48
C ARG A 185 6.91 -6.24 11.84
N ARG A 186 6.75 -6.08 10.54
CA ARG A 186 7.52 -5.09 9.77
C ARG A 186 7.05 -3.65 9.96
N ASP A 187 5.76 -3.43 10.20
CA ASP A 187 5.15 -2.10 10.27
C ASP A 187 5.46 -1.32 11.56
N THR A 188 5.82 -2.02 12.65
CA THR A 188 6.18 -1.43 13.95
C THR A 188 7.57 -1.81 14.42
N LEU A 189 8.18 -2.83 13.81
CA LEU A 189 9.43 -3.48 14.24
C LEU A 189 9.34 -4.13 15.63
N GLU A 190 8.13 -4.27 16.17
CA GLU A 190 7.90 -4.98 17.42
C GLU A 190 8.25 -6.45 17.29
N LYS A 191 8.93 -6.93 18.34
CA LYS A 191 9.38 -8.31 18.47
C LYS A 191 8.72 -8.93 19.68
N GLU A 192 8.12 -10.09 19.49
CA GLU A 192 7.51 -10.89 20.55
C GLU A 192 7.89 -12.36 20.44
N THR A 193 7.88 -13.07 21.57
CA THR A 193 8.00 -14.53 21.62
C THR A 193 6.62 -15.09 21.89
N VAL A 194 6.10 -15.89 20.97
CA VAL A 194 4.74 -16.41 21.03
C VAL A 194 4.73 -17.93 21.07
N PRO A 195 3.72 -18.58 21.67
CA PRO A 195 3.57 -20.02 21.58
C PRO A 195 3.38 -20.48 20.13
N GLN A 196 3.90 -21.67 19.80
CA GLN A 196 3.63 -22.30 18.51
C GLN A 196 2.21 -22.83 18.42
N GLU A 197 1.57 -23.13 19.55
CA GLU A 197 0.15 -23.46 19.60
C GLU A 197 -0.71 -22.24 19.25
N GLY A 198 -1.62 -22.38 18.30
CA GLY A 198 -2.46 -21.26 17.82
C GLY A 198 -1.72 -20.21 16.97
N LEU A 199 -0.45 -20.42 16.65
CA LEU A 199 0.38 -19.48 15.87
C LEU A 199 -0.27 -19.11 14.54
N THR A 200 -0.82 -20.10 13.85
CA THR A 200 -1.41 -19.91 12.52
C THR A 200 -2.58 -18.92 12.53
N ASP A 201 -3.46 -19.05 13.53
CA ASP A 201 -4.60 -18.13 13.69
C ASP A 201 -4.13 -16.74 14.13
N ARG A 202 -3.13 -16.67 15.03
CA ARG A 202 -2.51 -15.42 15.44
C ARG A 202 -1.87 -14.67 14.26
N VAL A 203 -1.11 -15.37 13.41
CA VAL A 203 -0.47 -14.76 12.23
C VAL A 203 -1.53 -14.33 11.21
N ALA A 204 -2.57 -15.12 10.99
CA ALA A 204 -3.66 -14.75 10.09
C ALA A 204 -4.37 -13.45 10.56
N ALA A 205 -4.70 -13.35 11.84
CA ALA A 205 -5.27 -12.13 12.42
C ALA A 205 -4.31 -10.94 12.32
N LEU A 206 -3.00 -11.18 12.54
CA LEU A 206 -1.98 -10.15 12.47
C LEU A 206 -1.85 -9.53 11.07
N MET A 207 -2.12 -10.27 9.99
CA MET A 207 -2.15 -9.70 8.64
C MET A 207 -3.19 -8.58 8.51
N ASP A 208 -4.38 -8.77 9.06
CA ASP A 208 -5.41 -7.72 9.05
C ASP A 208 -5.05 -6.56 9.98
N GLU A 209 -4.45 -6.83 11.13
CA GLU A 209 -3.96 -5.79 12.06
C GLU A 209 -2.89 -4.91 11.38
N ILE A 210 -1.90 -5.51 10.71
CA ILE A 210 -0.85 -4.80 9.97
C ILE A 210 -1.46 -3.97 8.85
N GLN A 211 -2.38 -4.56 8.06
CA GLN A 211 -3.06 -3.86 6.97
C GLN A 211 -3.79 -2.61 7.46
N GLN A 212 -4.52 -2.74 8.57
CA GLN A 212 -5.24 -1.62 9.18
C GLN A 212 -4.30 -0.58 9.79
N ASN A 213 -3.21 -1.01 10.43
CA ASN A 213 -2.24 -0.11 11.03
C ASN A 213 -1.54 0.76 9.98
N ILE A 214 -1.10 0.16 8.87
CA ILE A 214 -0.49 0.87 7.75
C ILE A 214 -1.46 1.94 7.19
N PHE A 215 -2.72 1.57 6.96
CA PHE A 215 -3.74 2.51 6.51
C PHE A 215 -3.99 3.64 7.52
N ARG A 216 -4.12 3.30 8.80
CA ARG A 216 -4.39 4.27 9.87
C ARG A 216 -3.27 5.29 10.01
N LYS A 217 -2.02 4.85 10.02
CA LYS A 217 -0.84 5.74 10.06
C LYS A 217 -0.86 6.75 8.90
N ALA A 218 -1.11 6.28 7.69
CA ALA A 218 -1.18 7.15 6.52
C ALA A 218 -2.39 8.10 6.58
N LEU A 219 -3.53 7.63 7.10
CA LEU A 219 -4.75 8.44 7.28
C LEU A 219 -4.54 9.55 8.30
N ASP A 220 -3.97 9.22 9.44
CA ASP A 220 -3.70 10.19 10.51
C ASP A 220 -2.70 11.25 10.04
N TYR A 221 -1.64 10.82 9.35
CA TYR A 221 -0.69 11.75 8.73
C TYR A 221 -1.36 12.66 7.70
N ARG A 222 -2.13 12.11 6.75
CA ARG A 222 -2.86 12.92 5.78
C ARG A 222 -3.78 13.94 6.46
N ASN A 223 -4.52 13.52 7.48
CA ASN A 223 -5.46 14.40 8.18
C ASN A 223 -4.74 15.51 8.95
N SER A 224 -3.56 15.25 9.51
CA SER A 224 -2.74 16.27 10.17
C SER A 224 -2.16 17.31 9.20
N MET A 225 -2.08 16.96 7.92
CA MET A 225 -1.53 17.79 6.85
C MET A 225 -2.61 18.45 5.98
N ILE A 226 -3.86 18.52 6.46
CA ILE A 226 -4.94 19.30 5.83
C ILE A 226 -5.12 20.58 6.63
N THR A 227 -4.77 21.70 6.02
CA THR A 227 -4.91 23.03 6.66
C THR A 227 -6.03 23.82 5.97
N LYS A 228 -6.99 24.32 6.76
CA LYS A 228 -8.00 25.23 6.26
C LYS A 228 -7.48 26.66 6.39
N VAL A 229 -7.57 27.43 5.32
CA VAL A 229 -7.18 28.83 5.28
C VAL A 229 -8.30 29.69 4.68
N ASP A 230 -8.44 30.91 5.17
CA ASP A 230 -9.50 31.84 4.75
C ASP A 230 -8.92 33.12 4.12
N THR A 231 -7.60 33.36 4.20
CA THR A 231 -6.91 34.51 3.62
C THR A 231 -5.78 34.11 2.68
N TRP A 232 -5.36 35.03 1.81
CA TRP A 232 -4.25 34.83 0.89
C TRP A 232 -2.91 34.70 1.63
N ASP A 233 -2.69 35.49 2.65
CA ASP A 233 -1.45 35.45 3.42
C ASP A 233 -1.27 34.11 4.16
N GLU A 234 -2.35 33.59 4.77
CA GLU A 234 -2.36 32.25 5.36
C GLU A 234 -2.09 31.16 4.31
N PHE A 235 -2.66 31.31 3.09
CA PHE A 235 -2.43 30.36 2.01
C PHE A 235 -0.95 30.30 1.63
N VAL A 236 -0.32 31.46 1.46
CA VAL A 236 1.11 31.56 1.11
C VAL A 236 1.97 30.98 2.24
N ASP A 237 1.69 31.34 3.48
CA ASP A 237 2.43 30.84 4.64
C ASP A 237 2.39 29.31 4.74
N VAL A 238 1.20 28.70 4.62
CA VAL A 238 1.06 27.25 4.66
C VAL A 238 1.74 26.59 3.46
N LEU A 239 1.64 27.17 2.27
CA LEU A 239 2.27 26.64 1.06
C LEU A 239 3.79 26.61 1.17
N GLU A 240 4.40 27.65 1.74
CA GLU A 240 5.84 27.80 1.85
C GLU A 240 6.42 27.00 3.03
N ASN A 241 5.72 26.92 4.14
CA ASN A 241 6.26 26.41 5.40
C ASN A 241 5.77 25.01 5.80
N ASN A 242 4.54 24.64 5.44
CA ASN A 242 3.94 23.39 5.94
C ASN A 242 3.74 22.32 4.86
N GLY A 243 3.45 22.69 3.62
CA GLY A 243 3.04 21.74 2.58
C GLY A 243 1.67 21.07 2.87
N GLY A 244 1.42 19.90 2.29
CA GLY A 244 0.19 19.15 2.50
C GLY A 244 -0.97 19.64 1.61
N PHE A 245 -2.19 19.41 2.08
CA PHE A 245 -3.40 19.87 1.40
C PHE A 245 -3.92 21.16 2.04
N ILE A 246 -4.16 22.16 1.22
CA ILE A 246 -4.72 23.43 1.67
C ILE A 246 -6.19 23.48 1.24
N SER A 247 -7.09 23.61 2.22
CA SER A 247 -8.52 23.76 1.99
C SER A 247 -8.90 25.24 2.02
N VAL A 248 -9.34 25.74 0.87
CA VAL A 248 -9.71 27.16 0.70
C VAL A 248 -11.15 27.29 0.22
N SER A 249 -11.80 28.39 0.54
CA SER A 249 -13.05 28.76 -0.12
C SER A 249 -12.74 29.31 -1.52
N TYR A 250 -13.36 28.72 -2.55
CA TYR A 250 -13.17 29.14 -3.94
C TYR A 250 -13.48 30.64 -4.17
N THR A 251 -14.39 31.21 -3.39
CA THR A 251 -14.78 32.62 -3.47
C THR A 251 -13.70 33.60 -3.02
N HIS A 252 -12.69 33.14 -2.27
CA HIS A 252 -11.59 33.96 -1.78
C HIS A 252 -10.34 33.96 -2.66
N LEU A 253 -10.28 33.08 -3.64
CA LEU A 253 -9.15 32.94 -4.58
C LEU A 253 -9.37 33.61 -5.95
N THR A 254 -10.52 34.20 -6.18
CA THR A 254 -10.74 35.05 -7.37
C THR A 254 -10.05 36.38 -7.17
N LEU A 255 -8.83 36.47 -7.71
CA LEU A 255 -8.17 37.77 -7.99
C LEU A 255 -8.78 38.40 -9.23
#